data_cf64745141f9be24794d44a318d6eb18
#
_entry.id   cf64745141f9be24794d44a318d6eb18
#
_cell.length_a   1.000
_cell.length_b   1.000
_cell.length_c   1.000
_cell.angle_alpha   90.00
_cell.angle_beta   90.00
_cell.angle_gamma   90.00
#
_symmetry.space_group_name_H-M   'P 1'
#
loop_
_entity.id
_entity.type
_entity.pdbx_description
1 polymer ?
#
loop_
_entity_poly.entity_id
_entity_poly.type
_entity_poly.pdbx_seq_one_letter_code
_entity_poly.pdbx_strand_id
1 'polypeptide(L)'
;MRKMKKVLSLAMTAAMTASLLTGMGAVTASAKKSDDGKRTKITALLNSTESTEQYQVYDYLLKNFCDEKGIDYEIEMVNDKQDYFTKLQMYINSDTLPDIFGCPNGTLSKACKDIDALVDLGAELDRNGYADKMNGAVRDFLTDADDGNLYLFPQGLYCEFFMYRKDLFEKAGIKETPTTWKEFEEDCQKLADIGEIPVIIGGSDVWQIMRYLSFSPWRVTGPEFITGYQAGTDSFAKNEAAKYGVNLVYDLGTKGYFEPGFASVDYTSATNLFYGGTGGIFYSGSGQINLAEDMYDAGQIGFFPVPDTEEMDNMETNIPIHAGFGIGYNKATYDDTMQEFFDYACEHYSARLI
;
A
#
# COMPACT_ATOMS: atom_id res chain seq x y z
N MET A 1 8.22 53.84 0.63
CA MET A 1 7.31 52.92 -0.10
C MET A 1 7.84 51.47 -0.22
N ARG A 2 9.13 51.19 -0.38
CA ARG A 2 9.69 49.82 -0.51
C ARG A 2 9.70 48.97 0.77
N LYS A 3 9.79 49.61 1.96
CA LYS A 3 9.77 48.96 3.28
C LYS A 3 8.36 48.55 3.74
N MET A 4 7.32 49.27 3.35
CA MET A 4 5.93 48.94 3.65
C MET A 4 5.41 47.73 2.86
N LYS A 5 5.88 47.51 1.62
CA LYS A 5 5.48 46.32 0.83
C LYS A 5 6.05 45.00 1.38
N LYS A 6 7.22 45.02 2.04
CA LYS A 6 7.80 43.82 2.65
C LYS A 6 7.10 43.41 3.96
N VAL A 7 6.60 44.39 4.73
CA VAL A 7 5.85 44.11 5.98
C VAL A 7 4.45 43.58 5.65
N LEU A 8 3.79 44.06 4.58
CA LEU A 8 2.49 43.54 4.15
C LEU A 8 2.59 42.11 3.59
N SER A 9 3.68 41.76 2.89
CA SER A 9 3.86 40.40 2.38
C SER A 9 4.13 39.38 3.48
N LEU A 10 4.87 39.76 4.54
CA LEU A 10 5.10 38.87 5.70
C LEU A 10 3.82 38.69 6.53
N ALA A 11 2.97 39.72 6.65
CA ALA A 11 1.71 39.64 7.38
C ALA A 11 0.66 38.79 6.62
N MET A 12 0.64 38.81 5.28
CA MET A 12 -0.24 37.94 4.50
C MET A 12 0.22 36.47 4.51
N THR A 13 1.51 36.20 4.54
CA THR A 13 2.02 34.83 4.63
C THR A 13 1.72 34.22 6.01
N ALA A 14 1.82 35.00 7.08
CA ALA A 14 1.48 34.56 8.44
C ALA A 14 -0.06 34.37 8.64
N ALA A 15 -0.88 35.15 7.93
CA ALA A 15 -2.35 35.02 8.00
C ALA A 15 -2.88 33.83 7.19
N MET A 16 -2.23 33.44 6.08
CA MET A 16 -2.61 32.27 5.31
C MET A 16 -2.18 30.95 5.99
N THR A 17 -1.08 30.94 6.74
CA THR A 17 -0.70 29.78 7.55
C THR A 17 -1.58 29.59 8.78
N ALA A 18 -2.15 30.66 9.34
CA ALA A 18 -3.04 30.55 10.50
C ALA A 18 -4.48 30.13 10.14
N SER A 19 -4.95 30.37 8.91
CA SER A 19 -6.31 30.00 8.47
C SER A 19 -6.42 28.57 7.92
N LEU A 20 -5.32 27.91 7.60
CA LEU A 20 -5.29 26.48 7.24
C LEU A 20 -5.26 25.55 8.48
N LEU A 21 -4.97 26.09 9.67
CA LEU A 21 -4.88 25.31 10.92
C LEU A 21 -6.20 25.23 11.69
N THR A 22 -7.27 25.94 11.29
CA THR A 22 -8.53 25.96 12.05
C THR A 22 -9.63 25.04 11.50
N GLY A 23 -9.34 24.27 10.46
CA GLY A 23 -10.31 23.33 9.84
C GLY A 23 -9.96 21.85 9.93
N MET A 24 -8.76 21.50 10.35
CA MET A 24 -8.34 20.12 10.55
C MET A 24 -7.96 19.98 12.03
N GLY A 25 -8.74 19.24 12.79
CA GLY A 25 -8.36 18.83 14.13
C GLY A 25 -7.03 18.07 14.04
N ALA A 26 -5.92 18.77 14.23
CA ALA A 26 -4.62 18.11 14.33
C ALA A 26 -4.67 17.23 15.58
N VAL A 27 -4.65 15.92 15.38
CA VAL A 27 -4.33 14.99 16.46
C VAL A 27 -2.92 15.35 16.91
N THR A 28 -2.81 16.10 18.00
CA THR A 28 -1.50 16.41 18.57
C THR A 28 -0.97 15.13 19.19
N ALA A 29 0.12 14.63 18.67
CA ALA A 29 0.83 13.44 19.12
C ALA A 29 1.57 13.64 20.47
N SER A 30 0.91 14.26 21.42
CA SER A 30 1.28 14.12 22.83
C SER A 30 0.36 13.07 23.41
N ALA A 31 0.91 11.93 23.81
CA ALA A 31 0.20 10.99 24.67
C ALA A 31 -0.47 11.81 25.76
N LYS A 32 -1.81 11.98 25.71
CA LYS A 32 -2.52 12.72 26.74
C LYS A 32 -2.36 11.95 28.03
N LYS A 33 -1.63 12.52 28.97
CA LYS A 33 -1.44 11.97 30.31
C LYS A 33 -2.29 12.77 31.29
N SER A 34 -2.85 12.07 32.26
CA SER A 34 -3.52 12.69 33.42
C SER A 34 -2.49 13.38 34.34
N ASP A 35 -2.95 14.13 35.31
CA ASP A 35 -2.11 14.85 36.29
C ASP A 35 -1.22 13.89 37.10
N ASP A 36 -1.56 12.61 37.20
CA ASP A 36 -0.78 11.54 37.84
C ASP A 36 0.18 10.83 36.85
N GLY A 37 0.31 11.32 35.62
CA GLY A 37 1.22 10.82 34.59
C GLY A 37 0.75 9.59 33.84
N LYS A 38 -0.48 9.10 34.07
CA LYS A 38 -1.05 7.95 33.36
C LYS A 38 -1.59 8.36 32.01
N ARG A 39 -1.49 7.45 31.06
CA ARG A 39 -2.08 7.62 29.73
C ARG A 39 -3.60 7.70 29.82
N THR A 40 -4.20 8.63 29.12
CA THR A 40 -5.66 8.81 29.07
C THR A 40 -6.23 8.53 27.68
N LYS A 41 -5.38 8.41 26.64
CA LYS A 41 -5.82 8.23 25.27
C LYS A 41 -4.76 7.52 24.41
N ILE A 42 -5.20 6.68 23.48
CA ILE A 42 -4.39 6.13 22.39
C ILE A 42 -4.84 6.78 21.08
N THR A 43 -3.87 7.16 20.22
CA THR A 43 -4.13 7.79 18.93
C THR A 43 -3.63 6.92 17.80
N ALA A 44 -4.40 6.86 16.68
CA ALA A 44 -4.06 6.11 15.49
C ALA A 44 -4.24 6.94 14.21
N LEU A 45 -3.42 6.68 13.20
CA LEU A 45 -3.58 7.20 11.84
C LEU A 45 -3.61 6.03 10.85
N LEU A 46 -4.70 5.88 10.11
CA LEU A 46 -4.89 4.77 9.18
C LEU A 46 -5.26 5.27 7.77
N ASN A 47 -4.68 4.62 6.73
CA ASN A 47 -5.14 4.78 5.35
C ASN A 47 -6.35 3.89 5.12
N SER A 48 -7.53 4.37 5.50
CA SER A 48 -8.73 3.55 5.58
C SER A 48 -10.02 4.39 5.58
N THR A 49 -11.13 3.68 5.48
CA THR A 49 -12.49 4.14 5.78
C THR A 49 -13.12 3.19 6.80
N GLU A 50 -14.25 3.55 7.39
CA GLU A 50 -14.96 2.67 8.34
C GLU A 50 -15.36 1.31 7.77
N SER A 51 -15.49 1.21 6.45
CA SER A 51 -15.83 -0.04 5.75
C SER A 51 -14.63 -0.94 5.46
N THR A 52 -13.41 -0.47 5.67
CA THR A 52 -12.20 -1.27 5.42
C THR A 52 -11.90 -2.22 6.56
N GLU A 53 -11.44 -3.42 6.23
CA GLU A 53 -11.03 -4.43 7.20
C GLU A 53 -9.99 -3.89 8.19
N GLN A 54 -8.99 -3.15 7.70
CA GLN A 54 -7.97 -2.53 8.55
C GLN A 54 -8.57 -1.65 9.65
N TYR A 55 -9.51 -0.76 9.29
CA TYR A 55 -10.19 0.07 10.28
C TYR A 55 -10.95 -0.79 11.29
N GLN A 56 -11.75 -1.74 10.81
CA GLN A 56 -12.59 -2.58 11.66
C GLN A 56 -11.78 -3.40 12.65
N VAL A 57 -10.61 -3.91 12.24
CA VAL A 57 -9.69 -4.62 13.13
C VAL A 57 -9.14 -3.70 14.20
N TYR A 58 -8.58 -2.54 13.81
CA TYR A 58 -7.98 -1.62 14.78
C TYR A 58 -9.00 -0.92 15.67
N ASP A 59 -10.19 -0.60 15.16
CA ASP A 59 -11.29 -0.08 15.97
C ASP A 59 -11.71 -1.12 17.02
N TYR A 60 -11.85 -2.39 16.64
CA TYR A 60 -12.16 -3.47 17.58
C TYR A 60 -11.08 -3.63 18.64
N LEU A 61 -9.80 -3.67 18.27
CA LEU A 61 -8.69 -3.83 19.20
C LEU A 61 -8.60 -2.67 20.18
N LEU A 62 -8.63 -1.44 19.64
CA LEU A 62 -8.55 -0.22 20.46
C LEU A 62 -9.75 -0.08 21.37
N LYS A 63 -10.97 -0.29 20.83
CA LYS A 63 -12.19 -0.20 21.63
C LYS A 63 -12.16 -1.13 22.83
N ASN A 64 -11.92 -2.42 22.62
CA ASN A 64 -11.96 -3.39 23.70
C ASN A 64 -10.84 -3.16 24.73
N PHE A 65 -9.62 -2.89 24.27
CA PHE A 65 -8.51 -2.58 25.16
C PHE A 65 -8.74 -1.31 25.98
N CYS A 66 -9.17 -0.23 25.32
CA CYS A 66 -9.38 1.05 25.98
C CYS A 66 -10.58 1.01 26.96
N ASP A 67 -11.66 0.32 26.60
CA ASP A 67 -12.80 0.08 27.51
C ASP A 67 -12.34 -0.66 28.79
N GLU A 68 -11.48 -1.69 28.67
CA GLU A 68 -10.92 -2.42 29.81
C GLU A 68 -10.03 -1.53 30.69
N LYS A 69 -9.21 -0.69 30.08
CA LYS A 69 -8.28 0.19 30.78
C LYS A 69 -8.90 1.48 31.30
N GLY A 70 -10.11 1.83 30.86
CA GLY A 70 -10.78 3.09 31.21
C GLY A 70 -10.09 4.31 30.60
N ILE A 71 -9.57 4.19 29.38
CA ILE A 71 -8.94 5.26 28.61
C ILE A 71 -9.66 5.47 27.28
N ASP A 72 -9.45 6.61 26.63
CA ASP A 72 -10.03 6.93 25.33
C ASP A 72 -9.14 6.43 24.17
N TYR A 73 -9.71 6.39 22.95
CA TYR A 73 -8.94 6.24 21.72
C TYR A 73 -9.48 7.16 20.62
N GLU A 74 -8.66 7.38 19.60
CA GLU A 74 -9.04 8.15 18.41
C GLU A 74 -8.33 7.57 17.19
N ILE A 75 -9.10 7.26 16.14
CA ILE A 75 -8.56 6.84 14.85
C ILE A 75 -8.80 7.96 13.85
N GLU A 76 -7.72 8.56 13.36
CA GLU A 76 -7.75 9.44 12.21
C GLU A 76 -7.67 8.63 10.93
N MET A 77 -8.67 8.78 10.06
CA MET A 77 -8.76 8.08 8.78
C MET A 77 -8.46 9.04 7.63
N VAL A 78 -7.66 8.59 6.68
CA VAL A 78 -7.43 9.27 5.40
C VAL A 78 -7.61 8.24 4.29
N ASN A 79 -8.68 8.38 3.51
CA ASN A 79 -9.04 7.40 2.48
C ASN A 79 -8.11 7.47 1.27
N ASP A 80 -7.86 8.68 0.75
CA ASP A 80 -6.96 8.85 -0.39
C ASP A 80 -5.52 8.52 -0.01
N LYS A 81 -4.87 7.69 -0.81
CA LYS A 81 -3.54 7.17 -0.53
C LYS A 81 -2.45 8.24 -0.60
N GLN A 82 -2.56 9.19 -1.54
CA GLN A 82 -1.58 10.27 -1.69
C GLN A 82 -1.73 11.31 -0.58
N ASP A 83 -2.97 11.63 -0.21
CA ASP A 83 -3.27 12.49 0.93
C ASP A 83 -2.75 11.87 2.23
N TYR A 84 -2.94 10.54 2.39
CA TYR A 84 -2.39 9.78 3.50
C TYR A 84 -0.87 9.88 3.59
N PHE A 85 -0.16 9.64 2.48
CA PHE A 85 1.29 9.73 2.45
C PHE A 85 1.79 11.14 2.74
N THR A 86 1.11 12.14 2.18
CA THR A 86 1.40 13.56 2.45
C THR A 86 1.23 13.85 3.93
N LYS A 87 0.16 13.39 4.54
CA LYS A 87 -0.13 13.59 5.96
C LYS A 87 0.87 12.87 6.86
N LEU A 88 1.19 11.61 6.56
CA LEU A 88 2.21 10.86 7.28
C LEU A 88 3.57 11.57 7.22
N GLN A 89 3.95 12.06 6.03
CA GLN A 89 5.20 12.84 5.88
C GLN A 89 5.17 14.15 6.69
N MET A 90 4.01 14.81 6.81
CA MET A 90 3.87 16.00 7.67
C MET A 90 4.09 15.65 9.15
N TYR A 91 3.53 14.54 9.63
CA TYR A 91 3.72 14.06 10.99
C TYR A 91 5.19 13.66 11.27
N ILE A 92 5.85 12.99 10.32
CA ILE A 92 7.29 12.68 10.39
C ILE A 92 8.11 13.98 10.52
N ASN A 93 7.87 14.95 9.63
CA ASN A 93 8.63 16.20 9.58
C ASN A 93 8.41 17.10 10.82
N SER A 94 7.26 17.00 11.47
CA SER A 94 6.92 17.78 12.67
C SER A 94 7.22 17.06 13.98
N ASP A 95 7.68 15.80 13.91
CA ASP A 95 7.88 14.93 15.08
C ASP A 95 6.62 14.82 15.96
N THR A 96 5.47 14.59 15.26
CA THR A 96 4.15 14.53 15.90
C THR A 96 3.36 13.29 15.47
N LEU A 97 4.05 12.19 15.21
CA LEU A 97 3.43 10.90 14.86
C LEU A 97 2.46 10.45 15.97
N PRO A 98 1.27 9.91 15.62
CA PRO A 98 0.39 9.30 16.60
C PRO A 98 1.02 8.02 17.20
N ASP A 99 0.38 7.46 18.22
CA ASP A 99 0.88 6.27 18.93
C ASP A 99 1.05 5.07 18.00
N ILE A 100 0.09 4.88 17.08
CA ILE A 100 0.14 3.86 16.03
C ILE A 100 -0.23 4.48 14.68
N PHE A 101 0.40 4.00 13.62
CA PHE A 101 0.12 4.50 12.28
C PHE A 101 0.41 3.46 11.20
N GLY A 102 -0.42 3.45 10.16
CA GLY A 102 -0.17 2.66 8.96
C GLY A 102 1.09 3.18 8.27
N CYS A 103 2.01 2.30 7.90
CA CYS A 103 3.25 2.69 7.24
C CYS A 103 3.58 1.72 6.11
N PRO A 104 3.78 2.21 4.88
CA PRO A 104 4.30 1.36 3.82
C PRO A 104 5.74 1.01 4.10
N ASN A 105 6.11 -0.26 3.89
CA ASN A 105 7.50 -0.68 3.93
C ASN A 105 8.27 -0.02 2.75
N GLY A 106 9.35 0.68 3.04
CA GLY A 106 10.18 1.39 2.06
C GLY A 106 10.53 2.82 2.47
N THR A 107 10.32 3.80 1.58
CA THR A 107 10.78 5.19 1.79
C THR A 107 10.21 5.84 3.06
N LEU A 108 8.93 5.65 3.36
CA LEU A 108 8.31 6.27 4.53
C LEU A 108 8.71 5.58 5.83
N SER A 109 8.77 4.24 5.86
CA SER A 109 9.28 3.52 7.04
C SER A 109 10.75 3.86 7.31
N LYS A 110 11.56 4.01 6.23
CA LYS A 110 12.93 4.50 6.36
C LYS A 110 12.99 5.91 6.93
N ALA A 111 12.12 6.82 6.47
CA ALA A 111 12.06 8.18 7.02
C ALA A 111 11.71 8.20 8.52
N CYS A 112 10.77 7.34 8.96
CA CYS A 112 10.47 7.16 10.38
C CYS A 112 11.66 6.59 11.17
N LYS A 113 12.37 5.62 10.58
CA LYS A 113 13.59 5.04 11.16
C LYS A 113 14.71 6.09 11.29
N ASP A 114 14.93 6.92 10.27
CA ASP A 114 15.98 7.95 10.24
C ASP A 114 15.81 8.99 11.38
N ILE A 115 14.60 9.19 11.89
CA ILE A 115 14.29 10.06 13.05
C ILE A 115 14.12 9.28 14.37
N ASP A 116 14.46 8.00 14.39
CA ASP A 116 14.31 7.09 15.56
C ASP A 116 12.87 7.02 16.12
N ALA A 117 11.86 7.08 15.22
CA ALA A 117 10.45 7.13 15.61
C ALA A 117 9.78 5.75 15.72
N LEU A 118 10.44 4.66 15.36
CA LEU A 118 9.84 3.33 15.34
C LEU A 118 10.34 2.44 16.49
N VAL A 119 9.40 1.72 17.10
CA VAL A 119 9.70 0.65 18.04
C VAL A 119 10.23 -0.56 17.27
N ASP A 120 11.24 -1.25 17.81
CA ASP A 120 11.63 -2.57 17.35
C ASP A 120 10.58 -3.61 17.81
N LEU A 121 9.65 -3.90 16.92
CA LEU A 121 8.57 -4.86 17.17
C LEU A 121 9.07 -6.30 17.14
N GLY A 122 10.22 -6.57 16.50
CA GLY A 122 10.87 -7.87 16.55
C GLY A 122 11.26 -8.23 17.98
N ALA A 123 11.90 -7.31 18.70
CA ALA A 123 12.21 -7.46 20.10
C ALA A 123 10.96 -7.63 20.99
N GLU A 124 9.88 -6.89 20.69
CA GLU A 124 8.62 -7.00 21.41
C GLU A 124 7.93 -8.37 21.19
N LEU A 125 7.98 -8.90 19.96
CA LEU A 125 7.46 -10.23 19.62
C LEU A 125 8.27 -11.35 20.30
N ASP A 126 9.58 -11.19 20.39
CA ASP A 126 10.42 -12.13 21.14
C ASP A 126 10.11 -12.07 22.65
N ARG A 127 9.93 -10.86 23.20
CA ARG A 127 9.57 -10.64 24.62
C ARG A 127 8.23 -11.31 24.99
N ASN A 128 7.20 -11.16 24.15
CA ASN A 128 5.86 -11.67 24.44
C ASN A 128 5.59 -13.10 23.92
N GLY A 129 6.55 -13.71 23.23
CA GLY A 129 6.47 -15.08 22.71
C GLY A 129 5.58 -15.26 21.48
N TYR A 130 5.34 -14.18 20.72
CA TYR A 130 4.57 -14.23 19.48
C TYR A 130 5.44 -14.31 18.21
N ALA A 131 6.76 -14.24 18.34
CA ALA A 131 7.68 -14.28 17.19
C ALA A 131 7.48 -15.54 16.31
N ASP A 132 7.33 -16.70 16.94
CA ASP A 132 7.14 -17.98 16.24
C ASP A 132 5.73 -18.16 15.64
N LYS A 133 4.78 -17.28 15.99
CA LYS A 133 3.42 -17.30 15.44
C LYS A 133 3.29 -16.47 14.16
N MET A 134 4.25 -15.60 13.90
CA MET A 134 4.29 -14.82 12.67
C MET A 134 4.70 -15.70 11.48
N ASN A 135 4.02 -15.52 10.35
CA ASN A 135 4.41 -16.19 9.10
C ASN A 135 5.85 -15.77 8.71
N GLY A 136 6.73 -16.76 8.48
CA GLY A 136 8.14 -16.51 8.19
C GLY A 136 8.36 -15.63 6.97
N ALA A 137 7.62 -15.84 5.87
CA ALA A 137 7.73 -15.02 4.66
C ALA A 137 7.34 -13.55 4.91
N VAL A 138 6.36 -13.29 5.77
CA VAL A 138 5.98 -11.94 6.18
C VAL A 138 7.07 -11.29 7.03
N ARG A 139 7.63 -12.05 7.98
CA ARG A 139 8.75 -11.60 8.81
C ARG A 139 9.95 -11.23 7.95
N ASP A 140 10.36 -12.12 7.06
CA ASP A 140 11.50 -11.89 6.16
C ASP A 140 11.28 -10.66 5.28
N PHE A 141 10.06 -10.47 4.76
CA PHE A 141 9.72 -9.31 3.92
C PHE A 141 9.78 -7.97 4.69
N LEU A 142 9.37 -7.95 5.96
CA LEU A 142 9.32 -6.73 6.78
C LEU A 142 10.58 -6.50 7.60
N THR A 143 11.48 -7.48 7.69
CA THR A 143 12.76 -7.32 8.37
C THR A 143 13.63 -6.31 7.61
N ASP A 144 14.08 -5.29 8.31
CA ASP A 144 14.93 -4.25 7.76
C ASP A 144 16.30 -4.83 7.39
N ALA A 145 16.71 -4.64 6.13
CA ALA A 145 17.95 -5.22 5.61
C ALA A 145 19.23 -4.57 6.18
N ASP A 146 19.14 -3.35 6.71
CA ASP A 146 20.30 -2.63 7.23
C ASP A 146 20.68 -3.07 8.64
N ASP A 147 19.68 -3.40 9.49
CA ASP A 147 19.93 -3.71 10.92
C ASP A 147 19.31 -5.02 11.42
N GLY A 148 18.46 -5.66 10.59
CA GLY A 148 17.83 -6.94 10.92
C GLY A 148 16.64 -6.83 11.87
N ASN A 149 16.16 -5.62 12.18
CA ASN A 149 15.03 -5.39 13.07
C ASN A 149 13.69 -5.42 12.31
N LEU A 150 12.61 -5.63 13.04
CA LEU A 150 11.24 -5.57 12.53
C LEU A 150 10.53 -4.34 13.11
N TYR A 151 10.24 -3.36 12.27
CA TYR A 151 9.65 -2.09 12.72
C TYR A 151 8.15 -1.96 12.45
N LEU A 152 7.59 -2.84 11.63
CA LEU A 152 6.19 -2.76 11.24
C LEU A 152 5.46 -4.06 11.60
N PHE A 153 4.35 -3.95 12.31
CA PHE A 153 3.44 -5.09 12.55
C PHE A 153 2.68 -5.37 11.26
N PRO A 154 2.70 -6.60 10.72
CA PRO A 154 2.08 -6.92 9.45
C PRO A 154 0.55 -6.85 9.54
N GLN A 155 -0.06 -6.39 8.46
CA GLN A 155 -1.53 -6.44 8.29
C GLN A 155 -2.00 -7.70 7.58
N GLY A 156 -1.11 -8.34 6.81
CA GLY A 156 -1.39 -9.57 6.09
C GLY A 156 -0.29 -9.87 5.08
N LEU A 157 -0.39 -11.05 4.48
CA LEU A 157 0.39 -11.46 3.32
C LEU A 157 -0.52 -11.37 2.10
N TYR A 158 -0.12 -10.55 1.14
CA TYR A 158 -0.87 -10.33 -0.09
C TYR A 158 -0.12 -10.97 -1.27
N CYS A 159 -0.87 -11.58 -2.19
CA CYS A 159 -0.37 -11.96 -3.50
C CYS A 159 -1.06 -11.10 -4.57
N GLU A 160 -0.34 -10.82 -5.66
CA GLU A 160 -0.84 -10.03 -6.77
C GLU A 160 -0.94 -10.88 -8.04
N PHE A 161 -2.00 -10.65 -8.83
CA PHE A 161 -2.31 -11.42 -10.04
C PHE A 161 -3.18 -10.60 -10.98
N PHE A 162 -3.36 -11.10 -12.19
CA PHE A 162 -4.32 -10.58 -13.14
C PHE A 162 -5.67 -11.24 -12.94
N MET A 163 -6.72 -10.43 -12.94
CA MET A 163 -8.12 -10.86 -13.07
C MET A 163 -8.59 -10.60 -14.49
N TYR A 164 -9.43 -11.47 -15.04
CA TYR A 164 -10.01 -11.28 -16.35
C TYR A 164 -11.49 -11.66 -16.41
N ARG A 165 -12.22 -11.04 -17.33
CA ARG A 165 -13.61 -11.32 -17.62
C ARG A 165 -13.73 -12.47 -18.59
N LYS A 166 -14.26 -13.61 -18.13
CA LYS A 166 -14.42 -14.84 -18.96
C LYS A 166 -15.36 -14.63 -20.13
N ASP A 167 -16.45 -13.90 -19.93
CA ASP A 167 -17.42 -13.58 -20.98
C ASP A 167 -16.80 -12.74 -22.11
N LEU A 168 -15.94 -11.80 -21.78
CA LEU A 168 -15.23 -10.97 -22.77
C LEU A 168 -14.14 -11.76 -23.49
N PHE A 169 -13.43 -12.64 -22.79
CA PHE A 169 -12.43 -13.55 -23.41
C PHE A 169 -13.11 -14.50 -24.40
N GLU A 170 -14.24 -15.11 -24.02
CA GLU A 170 -15.03 -15.96 -24.91
C GLU A 170 -15.52 -15.19 -26.13
N LYS A 171 -16.11 -13.98 -25.94
CA LYS A 171 -16.58 -13.10 -27.01
C LYS A 171 -15.46 -12.69 -27.97
N ALA A 172 -14.25 -12.45 -27.44
CA ALA A 172 -13.06 -12.11 -28.24
C ALA A 172 -12.38 -13.34 -28.87
N GLY A 173 -12.87 -14.56 -28.59
CA GLY A 173 -12.27 -15.81 -29.09
C GLY A 173 -10.95 -16.18 -28.40
N ILE A 174 -10.67 -15.63 -27.22
CA ILE A 174 -9.51 -15.97 -26.39
C ILE A 174 -9.84 -17.26 -25.63
N LYS A 175 -9.06 -18.33 -25.87
CA LYS A 175 -9.35 -19.65 -25.30
C LYS A 175 -8.53 -19.97 -24.06
N GLU A 176 -7.33 -19.45 -23.98
CA GLU A 176 -6.36 -19.65 -22.90
C GLU A 176 -5.92 -18.28 -22.37
N THR A 177 -5.57 -18.21 -21.11
CA THR A 177 -4.98 -16.99 -20.54
C THR A 177 -3.54 -16.81 -21.02
N PRO A 178 -3.06 -15.57 -21.18
CA PRO A 178 -1.73 -15.31 -21.70
C PRO A 178 -0.66 -15.80 -20.71
N THR A 179 0.35 -16.48 -21.22
CA THR A 179 1.53 -16.92 -20.46
C THR A 179 2.73 -16.03 -20.69
N THR A 180 2.74 -15.25 -21.77
CA THR A 180 3.79 -14.27 -22.11
C THR A 180 3.20 -12.89 -22.32
N TRP A 181 4.04 -11.85 -22.22
CA TRP A 181 3.61 -10.47 -22.49
C TRP A 181 3.20 -10.27 -23.96
N LYS A 182 3.77 -11.03 -24.88
CA LYS A 182 3.34 -11.01 -26.28
C LYS A 182 1.91 -11.54 -26.44
N GLU A 183 1.60 -12.67 -25.83
CA GLU A 183 0.23 -13.21 -25.81
C GLU A 183 -0.73 -12.24 -25.12
N PHE A 184 -0.30 -11.59 -24.04
CA PHE A 184 -1.07 -10.55 -23.34
C PHE A 184 -1.44 -9.38 -24.29
N GLU A 185 -0.48 -8.88 -25.07
CA GLU A 185 -0.74 -7.83 -26.05
C GLU A 185 -1.65 -8.31 -27.20
N GLU A 186 -1.49 -9.56 -27.66
CA GLU A 186 -2.38 -10.16 -28.66
C GLU A 186 -3.81 -10.28 -28.14
N ASP A 187 -3.99 -10.61 -26.87
CA ASP A 187 -5.32 -10.67 -26.24
C ASP A 187 -5.90 -9.28 -26.01
N CYS A 188 -5.09 -8.30 -25.65
CA CYS A 188 -5.51 -6.90 -25.63
C CYS A 188 -6.04 -6.44 -27.00
N GLN A 189 -5.36 -6.82 -28.10
CA GLN A 189 -5.82 -6.48 -29.44
C GLN A 189 -7.17 -7.15 -29.75
N LYS A 190 -7.35 -8.44 -29.42
CA LYS A 190 -8.62 -9.16 -29.64
C LYS A 190 -9.78 -8.52 -28.86
N LEU A 191 -9.52 -8.06 -27.62
CA LEU A 191 -10.52 -7.35 -26.82
C LEU A 191 -10.85 -5.99 -27.47
N ALA A 192 -9.85 -5.25 -27.92
CA ALA A 192 -10.06 -3.98 -28.63
C ALA A 192 -10.84 -4.17 -29.94
N ASP A 193 -10.57 -5.23 -30.70
CA ASP A 193 -11.25 -5.54 -31.97
C ASP A 193 -12.76 -5.80 -31.81
N ILE A 194 -13.19 -6.24 -30.62
CA ILE A 194 -14.63 -6.38 -30.30
C ILE A 194 -15.23 -5.13 -29.64
N GLY A 195 -14.45 -4.04 -29.53
CA GLY A 195 -14.88 -2.74 -28.98
C GLY A 195 -14.87 -2.66 -27.46
N GLU A 196 -14.20 -3.58 -26.79
CA GLU A 196 -14.05 -3.58 -25.33
C GLU A 196 -12.74 -2.90 -24.91
N ILE A 197 -12.69 -2.36 -23.71
CA ILE A 197 -11.45 -1.84 -23.11
C ILE A 197 -10.58 -3.04 -22.67
N PRO A 198 -9.35 -3.21 -23.18
CA PRO A 198 -8.56 -4.38 -22.82
C PRO A 198 -8.18 -4.41 -21.34
N VAL A 199 -7.62 -3.33 -20.81
CA VAL A 199 -7.03 -3.28 -19.46
C VAL A 199 -7.57 -2.09 -18.68
N ILE A 200 -8.05 -2.34 -17.48
CA ILE A 200 -8.36 -1.30 -16.49
C ILE A 200 -7.17 -1.12 -15.56
N ILE A 201 -6.81 0.13 -15.26
CA ILE A 201 -5.64 0.46 -14.43
C ILE A 201 -5.83 1.77 -13.65
N GLY A 202 -5.50 1.78 -12.36
CA GLY A 202 -5.45 3.00 -11.53
C GLY A 202 -4.14 3.76 -11.76
N GLY A 203 -4.10 4.55 -12.84
CA GLY A 203 -2.87 5.23 -13.25
C GLY A 203 -2.46 6.40 -12.35
N SER A 204 -3.41 7.07 -11.66
CA SER A 204 -3.08 8.20 -10.78
C SER A 204 -2.33 7.77 -9.51
N ASP A 205 -2.59 6.56 -9.02
CA ASP A 205 -1.90 6.00 -7.84
C ASP A 205 -0.49 5.52 -8.16
N VAL A 206 -0.12 5.46 -9.43
CA VAL A 206 1.19 5.10 -9.96
C VAL A 206 1.60 3.64 -9.71
N TRP A 207 1.21 3.02 -8.59
CA TRP A 207 1.74 1.72 -8.17
C TRP A 207 1.48 0.59 -9.19
N GLN A 208 0.31 0.55 -9.84
CA GLN A 208 0.03 -0.46 -10.87
C GLN A 208 0.92 -0.24 -12.11
N ILE A 209 1.09 1.01 -12.56
CA ILE A 209 2.04 1.34 -13.63
C ILE A 209 3.46 0.89 -13.27
N MET A 210 3.88 1.14 -12.04
CA MET A 210 5.20 0.70 -11.56
C MET A 210 5.35 -0.83 -11.54
N ARG A 211 4.26 -1.57 -11.31
CA ARG A 211 4.28 -3.05 -11.45
C ARG A 211 4.58 -3.47 -12.88
N TYR A 212 3.85 -2.94 -13.87
CA TYR A 212 4.11 -3.24 -15.28
C TYR A 212 5.54 -2.90 -15.69
N LEU A 213 6.08 -1.77 -15.23
CA LEU A 213 7.48 -1.38 -15.46
C LEU A 213 8.48 -2.36 -14.82
N SER A 214 8.11 -2.97 -13.69
CA SER A 214 9.01 -3.74 -12.84
C SER A 214 8.94 -5.25 -13.06
N PHE A 215 7.90 -5.78 -13.70
CA PHE A 215 7.73 -7.23 -13.87
C PHE A 215 8.93 -7.86 -14.56
N SER A 216 9.30 -7.37 -15.75
CA SER A 216 10.43 -7.92 -16.49
C SER A 216 11.76 -7.80 -15.76
N PRO A 217 12.22 -6.63 -15.27
CA PRO A 217 13.49 -6.56 -14.56
C PRO A 217 13.50 -7.38 -13.28
N TRP A 218 12.38 -7.50 -12.58
CA TRP A 218 12.29 -8.32 -11.39
C TRP A 218 12.37 -9.81 -11.70
N ARG A 219 11.71 -10.26 -12.77
CA ARG A 219 11.72 -11.67 -13.19
C ARG A 219 13.08 -12.09 -13.78
N VAL A 220 13.74 -11.22 -14.52
CA VAL A 220 15.00 -11.52 -15.23
C VAL A 220 16.21 -11.30 -14.33
N THR A 221 16.24 -10.23 -13.55
CA THR A 221 17.38 -9.84 -12.71
C THR A 221 17.18 -10.22 -11.24
N GLY A 222 15.92 -10.34 -10.80
CA GLY A 222 15.58 -10.57 -9.41
C GLY A 222 15.61 -9.30 -8.54
N PRO A 223 15.69 -9.44 -7.21
CA PRO A 223 15.74 -8.31 -6.28
C PRO A 223 16.98 -7.43 -6.46
N GLU A 224 18.03 -7.93 -7.06
CA GLU A 224 19.28 -7.21 -7.35
C GLU A 224 19.04 -5.99 -8.25
N PHE A 225 18.01 -6.03 -9.13
CA PHE A 225 17.64 -4.85 -9.92
C PHE A 225 17.27 -3.67 -9.02
N ILE A 226 16.44 -3.88 -7.99
CA ILE A 226 16.00 -2.83 -7.08
C ILE A 226 17.16 -2.29 -6.26
N THR A 227 17.98 -3.17 -5.69
CA THR A 227 19.17 -2.78 -4.90
C THR A 227 20.20 -2.05 -5.75
N GLY A 228 20.44 -2.52 -6.99
CA GLY A 228 21.33 -1.86 -7.94
C GLY A 228 20.80 -0.50 -8.40
N TYR A 229 19.50 -0.36 -8.61
CA TYR A 229 18.86 0.91 -8.92
C TYR A 229 19.00 1.92 -7.77
N GLN A 230 18.71 1.51 -6.55
CA GLN A 230 18.86 2.35 -5.34
C GLN A 230 20.30 2.77 -5.10
N ALA A 231 21.27 1.88 -5.34
CA ALA A 231 22.70 2.17 -5.24
C ALA A 231 23.27 2.97 -6.44
N GLY A 232 22.46 3.20 -7.50
CA GLY A 232 22.91 3.86 -8.73
C GLY A 232 23.86 3.04 -9.60
N THR A 233 24.00 1.73 -9.31
CA THR A 233 24.83 0.80 -10.11
C THR A 233 24.09 0.22 -11.31
N ASP A 234 22.74 0.21 -11.26
CA ASP A 234 21.86 -0.13 -12.38
C ASP A 234 20.87 0.99 -12.70
N SER A 235 20.17 0.91 -13.82
CA SER A 235 19.13 1.86 -14.22
C SER A 235 18.25 1.27 -15.32
N PHE A 236 17.02 1.82 -15.47
CA PHE A 236 16.13 1.45 -16.58
C PHE A 236 16.79 1.61 -17.96
N ALA A 237 17.70 2.55 -18.14
CA ALA A 237 18.40 2.76 -19.42
C ALA A 237 19.52 1.76 -19.68
N LYS A 238 20.05 1.08 -18.68
CA LYS A 238 21.14 0.11 -18.82
C LYS A 238 20.67 -1.33 -18.82
N ASN A 239 19.58 -1.64 -18.15
CA ASN A 239 19.04 -2.97 -17.98
C ASN A 239 18.04 -3.29 -19.09
N GLU A 240 18.31 -4.35 -19.88
CA GLU A 240 17.46 -4.70 -21.04
C GLU A 240 16.05 -5.12 -20.61
N ALA A 241 15.93 -5.86 -19.51
CA ALA A 241 14.62 -6.24 -18.98
C ALA A 241 13.83 -5.03 -18.47
N ALA A 242 14.50 -4.03 -17.90
CA ALA A 242 13.85 -2.78 -17.51
C ALA A 242 13.41 -1.95 -18.73
N LYS A 243 14.19 -1.93 -19.81
CA LYS A 243 13.76 -1.33 -21.08
C LYS A 243 12.54 -2.05 -21.66
N TYR A 244 12.49 -3.38 -21.54
CA TYR A 244 11.32 -4.16 -21.96
C TYR A 244 10.08 -3.70 -21.19
N GLY A 245 10.12 -3.57 -19.85
CA GLY A 245 9.01 -3.08 -19.05
C GLY A 245 8.55 -1.66 -19.43
N VAL A 246 9.51 -0.76 -19.74
CA VAL A 246 9.19 0.59 -20.24
C VAL A 246 8.48 0.54 -21.60
N ASN A 247 8.97 -0.28 -22.52
CA ASN A 247 8.34 -0.44 -23.83
C ASN A 247 6.96 -1.06 -23.73
N LEU A 248 6.76 -2.06 -22.85
CA LEU A 248 5.46 -2.66 -22.59
C LEU A 248 4.42 -1.60 -22.18
N VAL A 249 4.73 -0.77 -21.17
CA VAL A 249 3.82 0.30 -20.73
C VAL A 249 3.57 1.31 -21.86
N TYR A 250 4.61 1.68 -22.59
CA TYR A 250 4.50 2.60 -23.73
C TYR A 250 3.59 2.03 -24.82
N ASP A 251 3.76 0.76 -25.17
CA ASP A 251 2.97 0.10 -26.21
C ASP A 251 1.50 -0.06 -25.78
N LEU A 252 1.24 -0.54 -24.56
CA LEU A 252 -0.12 -0.65 -24.02
C LEU A 252 -0.85 0.71 -24.02
N GLY A 253 -0.15 1.78 -23.60
CA GLY A 253 -0.70 3.13 -23.59
C GLY A 253 -0.93 3.71 -24.98
N THR A 254 0.03 3.60 -25.90
CA THR A 254 -0.06 4.19 -27.26
C THR A 254 -1.01 3.41 -28.18
N LYS A 255 -1.18 2.11 -27.97
CA LYS A 255 -2.18 1.28 -28.66
C LYS A 255 -3.60 1.51 -28.12
N GLY A 256 -3.74 2.25 -27.00
CA GLY A 256 -5.02 2.56 -26.39
C GLY A 256 -5.64 1.35 -25.66
N TYR A 257 -4.81 0.46 -25.10
CA TYR A 257 -5.29 -0.71 -24.38
C TYR A 257 -5.69 -0.41 -22.93
N PHE A 258 -5.21 0.70 -22.37
CA PHE A 258 -5.72 1.21 -21.09
C PHE A 258 -7.02 2.00 -21.29
N GLU A 259 -7.87 2.06 -20.27
CA GLU A 259 -9.10 2.87 -20.34
C GLU A 259 -8.78 4.36 -20.61
N PRO A 260 -9.68 5.07 -21.33
CA PRO A 260 -9.48 6.48 -21.61
C PRO A 260 -9.35 7.32 -20.33
N GLY A 261 -8.28 8.09 -20.23
CA GLY A 261 -8.03 8.95 -19.07
C GLY A 261 -7.42 8.22 -17.87
N PHE A 262 -6.93 7.00 -18.02
CA PHE A 262 -6.36 6.15 -16.97
C PHE A 262 -5.39 6.89 -16.04
N ALA A 263 -4.61 7.85 -16.56
CA ALA A 263 -3.66 8.62 -15.75
C ALA A 263 -4.30 9.48 -14.63
N SER A 264 -5.63 9.66 -14.70
CA SER A 264 -6.42 10.39 -13.69
C SER A 264 -7.38 9.47 -12.92
N VAL A 265 -7.35 8.16 -13.18
CA VAL A 265 -8.17 7.16 -12.50
C VAL A 265 -7.37 6.61 -11.32
N ASP A 266 -7.93 6.68 -10.12
CA ASP A 266 -7.35 6.04 -8.92
C ASP A 266 -7.69 4.55 -8.86
N TYR A 267 -6.99 3.82 -7.98
CA TYR A 267 -7.18 2.38 -7.83
C TYR A 267 -8.60 1.99 -7.42
N THR A 268 -9.23 2.76 -6.55
CA THR A 268 -10.61 2.51 -6.12
C THR A 268 -11.59 2.66 -7.28
N SER A 269 -11.42 3.70 -8.09
CA SER A 269 -12.22 3.93 -9.30
C SER A 269 -11.98 2.84 -10.34
N ALA A 270 -10.73 2.43 -10.57
CA ALA A 270 -10.38 1.32 -11.45
C ALA A 270 -11.01 -0.01 -10.99
N THR A 271 -10.96 -0.28 -9.69
CA THR A 271 -11.62 -1.44 -9.06
C THR A 271 -13.13 -1.42 -9.34
N ASN A 272 -13.79 -0.28 -9.11
CA ASN A 272 -15.22 -0.13 -9.36
C ASN A 272 -15.58 -0.28 -10.85
N LEU A 273 -14.74 0.21 -11.77
CA LEU A 273 -14.94 0.01 -13.20
C LEU A 273 -14.91 -1.47 -13.55
N PHE A 274 -13.90 -2.20 -13.12
CA PHE A 274 -13.76 -3.63 -13.43
C PHE A 274 -14.91 -4.45 -12.84
N TYR A 275 -15.23 -4.31 -11.56
CA TYR A 275 -16.36 -5.02 -10.93
C TYR A 275 -17.72 -4.54 -11.42
N GLY A 276 -17.81 -3.30 -11.91
CA GLY A 276 -18.99 -2.77 -12.61
C GLY A 276 -19.17 -3.32 -14.04
N GLY A 277 -18.26 -4.17 -14.50
CA GLY A 277 -18.36 -4.85 -15.80
C GLY A 277 -17.63 -4.14 -16.94
N THR A 278 -16.78 -3.16 -16.64
CA THR A 278 -15.97 -2.45 -17.64
C THR A 278 -14.58 -3.09 -17.77
N GLY A 279 -14.14 -3.34 -18.99
CA GLY A 279 -12.81 -3.84 -19.30
C GLY A 279 -12.62 -5.34 -19.15
N GLY A 280 -11.63 -5.88 -19.87
CA GLY A 280 -11.36 -7.31 -19.98
C GLY A 280 -10.41 -7.83 -18.91
N ILE A 281 -9.41 -7.04 -18.54
CA ILE A 281 -8.29 -7.44 -17.66
C ILE A 281 -8.05 -6.37 -16.60
N PHE A 282 -7.75 -6.79 -15.38
CA PHE A 282 -7.38 -5.91 -14.27
C PHE A 282 -6.28 -6.56 -13.41
N TYR A 283 -5.19 -5.83 -13.18
CA TYR A 283 -4.14 -6.27 -12.25
C TYR A 283 -4.46 -5.82 -10.84
N SER A 284 -4.50 -6.75 -9.89
CA SER A 284 -4.86 -6.49 -8.51
C SER A 284 -4.21 -7.52 -7.58
N GLY A 285 -4.69 -7.60 -6.35
CA GLY A 285 -4.18 -8.53 -5.34
C GLY A 285 -5.26 -9.14 -4.47
N SER A 286 -4.84 -10.10 -3.66
CA SER A 286 -5.72 -10.86 -2.75
C SER A 286 -6.52 -9.99 -1.78
N GLY A 287 -6.10 -8.75 -1.50
CA GLY A 287 -6.86 -7.80 -0.69
C GLY A 287 -8.22 -7.37 -1.29
N GLN A 288 -8.47 -7.68 -2.58
CA GLN A 288 -9.75 -7.42 -3.25
C GLN A 288 -10.59 -8.69 -3.47
N ILE A 289 -10.17 -9.83 -2.94
CA ILE A 289 -10.79 -11.12 -3.26
C ILE A 289 -12.25 -11.18 -2.77
N ASN A 290 -12.56 -10.52 -1.67
CA ASN A 290 -13.93 -10.45 -1.14
C ASN A 290 -14.88 -9.72 -2.10
N LEU A 291 -14.40 -8.72 -2.86
CA LEU A 291 -15.17 -8.05 -3.89
C LEU A 291 -15.33 -8.91 -5.15
N ALA A 292 -14.42 -9.85 -5.35
CA ALA A 292 -14.38 -10.75 -6.48
C ALA A 292 -15.23 -12.02 -6.26
N GLU A 293 -15.56 -12.37 -5.01
CA GLU A 293 -16.15 -13.65 -4.63
C GLU A 293 -17.43 -13.94 -5.40
N ASP A 294 -18.42 -13.03 -5.38
CA ASP A 294 -19.69 -13.20 -6.08
C ASP A 294 -19.50 -13.42 -7.59
N MET A 295 -18.58 -12.67 -8.22
CA MET A 295 -18.30 -12.78 -9.65
C MET A 295 -17.55 -14.07 -9.98
N TYR A 296 -16.66 -14.49 -9.10
CA TYR A 296 -15.91 -15.74 -9.25
C TYR A 296 -16.85 -16.95 -9.11
N ASP A 297 -17.70 -16.97 -8.10
CA ASP A 297 -18.70 -18.03 -7.87
C ASP A 297 -19.72 -18.10 -8.99
N ALA A 298 -20.10 -16.95 -9.55
CA ALA A 298 -20.94 -16.89 -10.74
C ALA A 298 -20.19 -17.30 -12.03
N GLY A 299 -18.88 -17.64 -11.96
CA GLY A 299 -18.08 -18.03 -13.10
C GLY A 299 -17.74 -16.90 -14.08
N GLN A 300 -17.92 -15.64 -13.68
CA GLN A 300 -17.75 -14.47 -14.54
C GLN A 300 -16.29 -14.04 -14.71
N ILE A 301 -15.47 -14.25 -13.69
CA ILE A 301 -14.06 -13.89 -13.70
C ILE A 301 -13.16 -15.11 -13.52
N GLY A 302 -11.91 -14.97 -13.95
CA GLY A 302 -10.82 -15.90 -13.70
C GLY A 302 -9.55 -15.14 -13.36
N PHE A 303 -8.48 -15.89 -13.06
CA PHE A 303 -7.21 -15.36 -12.63
C PHE A 303 -6.08 -15.96 -13.45
N PHE A 304 -5.01 -15.20 -13.66
CA PHE A 304 -3.76 -15.71 -14.22
C PHE A 304 -2.56 -14.98 -13.59
N PRO A 305 -1.40 -15.66 -13.52
CA PRO A 305 -0.18 -15.07 -12.97
C PRO A 305 0.38 -13.98 -13.88
N VAL A 306 1.43 -13.29 -13.41
CA VAL A 306 2.18 -12.33 -14.24
C VAL A 306 2.78 -13.07 -15.44
N PRO A 307 2.53 -12.61 -16.68
CA PRO A 307 3.09 -13.22 -17.88
C PRO A 307 4.62 -13.21 -17.91
N ASP A 308 5.20 -14.19 -18.57
CA ASP A 308 6.64 -14.33 -18.73
C ASP A 308 7.22 -13.30 -19.71
N THR A 309 8.49 -12.95 -19.50
CA THR A 309 9.24 -12.05 -20.38
C THR A 309 9.94 -12.84 -21.50
N GLU A 310 9.29 -13.86 -22.02
CA GLU A 310 9.74 -14.70 -23.11
C GLU A 310 11.14 -15.32 -22.87
N GLU A 311 12.07 -15.21 -23.84
CA GLU A 311 13.40 -15.80 -23.75
C GLU A 311 14.29 -15.20 -22.63
N MET A 312 13.94 -14.04 -22.10
CA MET A 312 14.69 -13.39 -21.02
C MET A 312 14.32 -13.91 -19.64
N ASP A 313 13.18 -14.59 -19.50
CA ASP A 313 12.67 -15.02 -18.21
C ASP A 313 13.35 -16.32 -17.75
N ASN A 314 13.81 -16.32 -16.51
CA ASN A 314 14.46 -17.48 -15.88
C ASN A 314 13.87 -17.83 -14.51
N MET A 315 12.74 -17.23 -14.11
CA MET A 315 12.08 -17.48 -12.82
C MET A 315 10.91 -18.45 -12.99
N GLU A 316 10.79 -19.37 -12.02
CA GLU A 316 9.70 -20.37 -12.02
C GLU A 316 8.38 -19.82 -11.50
N THR A 317 8.40 -18.76 -10.69
CA THR A 317 7.20 -18.21 -10.02
C THR A 317 6.82 -16.84 -10.55
N ASN A 318 5.52 -16.65 -10.78
CA ASN A 318 4.95 -15.50 -11.46
C ASN A 318 3.96 -14.72 -10.61
N ILE A 319 3.90 -15.03 -9.31
CA ILE A 319 2.96 -14.40 -8.39
C ILE A 319 3.76 -13.53 -7.41
N PRO A 320 3.70 -12.19 -7.54
CA PRO A 320 4.30 -11.30 -6.56
C PRO A 320 3.62 -11.47 -5.21
N ILE A 321 4.43 -11.54 -4.16
CA ILE A 321 3.97 -11.65 -2.77
C ILE A 321 4.57 -10.50 -1.99
N HIS A 322 3.76 -9.83 -1.15
CA HIS A 322 4.24 -8.76 -0.28
C HIS A 322 3.40 -8.65 0.99
N ALA A 323 3.97 -8.05 2.02
CA ALA A 323 3.25 -7.69 3.25
C ALA A 323 2.68 -6.25 3.20
N GLY A 324 2.94 -5.51 2.13
CA GLY A 324 2.35 -4.23 1.77
C GLY A 324 2.57 -3.13 2.80
N PHE A 325 1.52 -2.79 3.49
CA PHE A 325 1.49 -1.90 4.64
C PHE A 325 1.68 -2.69 5.93
N GLY A 326 2.40 -2.11 6.88
CA GLY A 326 2.41 -2.55 8.26
C GLY A 326 1.95 -1.42 9.19
N ILE A 327 1.87 -1.71 10.45
CA ILE A 327 1.57 -0.73 11.49
C ILE A 327 2.84 -0.44 12.28
N GLY A 328 3.26 0.83 12.26
CA GLY A 328 4.33 1.35 13.10
C GLY A 328 3.81 1.80 14.46
N TYR A 329 4.62 1.61 15.48
CA TYR A 329 4.39 2.12 16.83
C TYR A 329 5.40 3.24 17.12
N ASN A 330 4.90 4.39 17.57
CA ASN A 330 5.73 5.57 17.82
C ASN A 330 6.57 5.37 19.09
N LYS A 331 7.87 5.26 18.90
CA LYS A 331 8.85 5.05 20.00
C LYS A 331 8.79 6.13 21.07
N ALA A 332 8.55 7.40 20.69
CA ALA A 332 8.50 8.51 21.63
C ALA A 332 7.32 8.43 22.60
N THR A 333 6.25 7.72 22.23
CA THR A 333 5.05 7.55 23.04
C THR A 333 4.81 6.12 23.50
N TYR A 334 5.75 5.19 23.23
CA TYR A 334 5.65 3.78 23.58
C TYR A 334 5.98 3.58 25.07
N ASP A 335 4.95 3.63 25.90
CA ASP A 335 5.00 3.39 27.35
C ASP A 335 4.42 2.01 27.70
N ASP A 336 4.37 1.67 28.98
CA ASP A 336 3.85 0.39 29.48
C ASP A 336 2.43 0.10 28.95
N THR A 337 1.58 1.11 28.83
CA THR A 337 0.21 0.94 28.29
C THR A 337 0.23 0.58 26.80
N MET A 338 1.13 1.17 26.01
CA MET A 338 1.29 0.83 24.62
C MET A 338 1.93 -0.55 24.42
N GLN A 339 2.82 -0.97 25.30
CA GLN A 339 3.35 -2.31 25.32
C GLN A 339 2.26 -3.34 25.62
N GLU A 340 1.41 -3.09 26.63
CA GLU A 340 0.24 -3.92 26.93
C GLU A 340 -0.75 -3.95 25.75
N PHE A 341 -0.96 -2.82 25.05
CA PHE A 341 -1.79 -2.80 23.85
C PHE A 341 -1.18 -3.64 22.72
N PHE A 342 0.13 -3.59 22.53
CA PHE A 342 0.81 -4.43 21.53
C PHE A 342 0.63 -5.93 21.85
N ASP A 343 0.79 -6.31 23.10
CA ASP A 343 0.58 -7.70 23.54
C ASP A 343 -0.87 -8.14 23.31
N TYR A 344 -1.83 -7.28 23.65
CA TYR A 344 -3.25 -7.49 23.40
C TYR A 344 -3.53 -7.65 21.88
N ALA A 345 -2.94 -6.78 21.06
CA ALA A 345 -3.08 -6.86 19.61
C ALA A 345 -2.51 -8.17 19.06
N CYS A 346 -1.33 -8.60 19.51
CA CYS A 346 -0.75 -9.90 19.11
C CYS A 346 -1.67 -11.09 19.45
N GLU A 347 -2.37 -11.03 20.58
CA GLU A 347 -3.27 -12.10 21.01
C GLU A 347 -4.57 -12.12 20.20
N HIS A 348 -5.14 -10.96 19.85
CA HIS A 348 -6.49 -10.85 19.33
C HIS A 348 -6.57 -10.50 17.84
N TYR A 349 -5.44 -10.18 17.19
CA TYR A 349 -5.42 -9.77 15.77
C TYR A 349 -6.03 -10.83 14.86
N SER A 350 -5.63 -12.09 14.99
CA SER A 350 -6.10 -13.19 14.16
C SER A 350 -7.54 -13.61 14.46
N ALA A 351 -8.06 -13.32 15.65
CA ALA A 351 -9.43 -13.69 16.02
C ALA A 351 -10.51 -12.90 15.25
N ARG A 352 -10.14 -11.85 14.56
CA ARG A 352 -11.04 -11.03 13.75
C ARG A 352 -10.96 -11.31 12.24
N LEU A 353 -9.90 -12.03 11.81
CA LEU A 353 -9.67 -12.41 10.40
C LEU A 353 -10.32 -13.77 10.03
N ILE A 354 -11.00 -14.39 10.96
CA ILE A 354 -11.81 -15.60 10.80
C ILE A 354 -13.29 -15.21 10.95
#